data_cf5b7528b087e3034556abb002bd4d78
#
_entry.id   cf5b7528b087e3034556abb002bd4d78
#
_cell.length_a   1.000
_cell.length_b   1.000
_cell.length_c   1.000
_cell.angle_alpha   90.00
_cell.angle_beta   90.00
_cell.angle_gamma   90.00
#
_symmetry.space_group_name_H-M   'P 1'
#
loop_
_entity.id
_entity.type
_entity.pdbx_description
1 polymer ?
#
loop_
_entity_poly.entity_id
_entity_poly.type
_entity_poly.pdbx_seq_one_letter_code
_entity_poly.pdbx_strand_id
1 'polypeptide(L)'
;MRLLDEARGRAQRTLGADKQYQEREFVTALRQRGIVPHIAEYEQGNLQQRNSLREEERNSLGFVQSQKKRKLVEQSFAWIKHWAGFRQVKLRSRRRVEWLFQIAAAAYNLVRMTRLRAVVA
;
A
#
# COMPACT_ATOMS: atom_id res chain seq x y z
N MET A 1 11.41 -5.49 0.38
CA MET A 1 11.95 -5.36 -1.00
C MET A 1 11.60 -6.55 -1.91
N ARG A 2 11.61 -7.79 -1.42
CA ARG A 2 11.32 -9.00 -2.22
C ARG A 2 10.03 -8.91 -3.06
N LEU A 3 8.92 -8.42 -2.49
CA LEU A 3 7.65 -8.24 -3.21
C LEU A 3 7.73 -7.25 -4.38
N LEU A 4 8.62 -6.26 -4.30
CA LEU A 4 8.81 -5.27 -5.36
C LEU A 4 9.62 -5.84 -6.53
N ASP A 5 10.51 -6.79 -6.25
CA ASP A 5 11.32 -7.44 -7.27
C ASP A 5 10.49 -8.46 -8.07
N GLU A 6 9.45 -9.04 -7.45
CA GLU A 6 8.51 -9.96 -8.10
C GLU A 6 7.50 -9.24 -9.01
N ALA A 7 7.17 -7.98 -8.73
CA ALA A 7 6.22 -7.18 -9.51
C ALA A 7 6.88 -6.61 -10.79
N ARG A 8 7.13 -7.45 -11.79
CA ARG A 8 7.71 -7.03 -13.08
C ARG A 8 6.62 -6.56 -14.04
N GLY A 9 6.64 -5.26 -14.41
CA GLY A 9 5.80 -4.67 -15.44
C GLY A 9 6.55 -3.59 -16.22
N ARG A 10 6.14 -3.33 -17.48
CA ARG A 10 6.78 -2.32 -18.38
C ARG A 10 6.37 -0.87 -18.06
N ALA A 11 5.34 -0.64 -17.27
CA ALA A 11 4.89 0.70 -16.90
C ALA A 11 5.74 1.29 -15.77
N GLN A 12 5.82 2.60 -15.70
CA GLN A 12 6.43 3.32 -14.60
C GLN A 12 5.78 2.87 -13.28
N ARG A 13 6.57 2.26 -12.40
CA ARG A 13 6.08 1.73 -11.13
C ARG A 13 6.14 2.80 -10.07
N THR A 14 5.08 2.89 -9.30
CA THR A 14 4.99 3.77 -8.13
C THR A 14 4.75 2.95 -6.88
N LEU A 15 5.33 3.34 -5.75
CA LEU A 15 5.07 2.72 -4.46
C LEU A 15 4.43 3.73 -3.51
N GLY A 16 3.16 3.49 -3.16
CA GLY A 16 2.49 4.19 -2.07
C GLY A 16 2.82 3.52 -0.73
N ALA A 17 3.36 4.28 0.22
CA ALA A 17 3.69 3.78 1.55
C ALA A 17 3.36 4.80 2.64
N ASP A 18 3.29 4.30 3.89
CA ASP A 18 3.08 5.14 5.06
C ASP A 18 4.33 5.99 5.36
N LYS A 19 4.12 7.06 6.12
CA LYS A 19 5.15 7.99 6.58
C LYS A 19 6.32 7.31 7.30
N GLN A 20 6.10 6.18 7.95
CA GLN A 20 7.15 5.40 8.60
C GLN A 20 8.24 4.91 7.65
N TYR A 21 7.94 4.80 6.35
CA TYR A 21 8.88 4.37 5.32
C TYR A 21 9.64 5.54 4.67
N GLN A 22 9.56 6.74 5.22
CA GLN A 22 10.24 7.93 4.70
C GLN A 22 11.72 7.98 5.16
N GLU A 23 12.42 6.86 5.03
CA GLU A 23 13.85 6.77 5.29
C GLU A 23 14.65 6.98 4.02
N ARG A 24 15.76 7.75 4.11
CA ARG A 24 16.61 8.08 2.95
C ARG A 24 17.12 6.84 2.23
N GLU A 25 17.55 5.83 2.97
CA GLU A 25 18.05 4.58 2.39
C GLU A 25 16.96 3.84 1.61
N PHE A 26 15.75 3.76 2.16
CA PHE A 26 14.62 3.14 1.49
C PHE A 26 14.21 3.89 0.22
N VAL A 27 14.12 5.22 0.28
CA VAL A 27 13.80 6.05 -0.88
C VAL A 27 14.86 5.92 -1.98
N THR A 28 16.14 5.90 -1.60
CA THR A 28 17.26 5.70 -2.55
C THR A 28 17.18 4.32 -3.19
N ALA A 29 16.92 3.28 -2.43
CA ALA A 29 16.77 1.91 -2.95
C ALA A 29 15.58 1.77 -3.91
N LEU A 30 14.47 2.49 -3.70
CA LEU A 30 13.34 2.54 -4.62
C LEU A 30 13.72 3.20 -5.95
N ARG A 31 14.40 4.35 -5.89
CA ARG A 31 14.87 5.07 -7.08
C ARG A 31 15.84 4.24 -7.92
N GLN A 32 16.78 3.54 -7.28
CA GLN A 32 17.70 2.62 -7.96
C GLN A 32 16.98 1.51 -8.72
N ARG A 33 15.77 1.11 -8.27
CA ARG A 33 14.93 0.12 -8.94
C ARG A 33 13.95 0.73 -9.97
N GLY A 34 14.06 2.03 -10.24
CA GLY A 34 13.15 2.75 -11.13
C GLY A 34 11.71 2.84 -10.61
N ILE A 35 11.54 2.84 -9.28
CA ILE A 35 10.25 2.96 -8.63
C ILE A 35 10.11 4.36 -8.07
N VAL A 36 9.03 5.04 -8.44
CA VAL A 36 8.73 6.39 -7.92
C VAL A 36 8.12 6.28 -6.52
N PRO A 37 8.73 6.89 -5.49
CA PRO A 37 8.21 6.83 -4.14
C PRO A 37 7.03 7.81 -3.95
N HIS A 38 5.88 7.31 -3.53
CA HIS A 38 4.71 8.09 -3.12
C HIS A 38 4.45 7.90 -1.62
N ILE A 39 5.44 8.22 -0.80
CA ILE A 39 5.43 8.02 0.64
C ILE A 39 4.80 9.23 1.32
N ALA A 40 3.86 8.99 2.25
CA ALA A 40 3.24 10.06 3.02
C ALA A 40 4.28 10.82 3.86
N GLU A 41 4.11 12.13 3.97
CA GLU A 41 5.01 12.99 4.74
C GLU A 41 4.57 13.13 6.19
N TYR A 42 5.54 13.43 7.06
CA TYR A 42 5.26 13.88 8.41
C TYR A 42 4.86 15.36 8.37
N GLU A 43 3.71 15.70 8.92
CA GLU A 43 3.27 17.12 9.05
C GLU A 43 4.14 17.87 10.05
N GLN A 44 4.64 17.18 11.06
CA GLN A 44 5.54 17.69 12.08
C GLN A 44 6.70 16.71 12.24
N GLY A 45 7.86 17.02 11.72
CA GLY A 45 9.01 16.11 11.80
C GLY A 45 10.32 16.80 11.50
N ASN A 46 11.40 16.18 11.91
CA ASN A 46 12.77 16.61 11.67
C ASN A 46 12.96 16.98 10.19
N LEU A 47 13.48 18.18 9.93
CA LEU A 47 13.75 18.68 8.57
C LEU A 47 14.55 17.70 7.70
N GLN A 48 15.36 16.82 8.33
CA GLN A 48 16.11 15.79 7.65
C GLN A 48 15.24 14.65 7.10
N GLN A 49 14.12 14.32 7.76
CA GLN A 49 13.16 13.32 7.28
C GLN A 49 12.22 13.89 6.21
N ARG A 50 11.89 15.18 6.31
CA ARG A 50 11.03 15.88 5.34
C ARG A 50 11.61 15.96 3.93
N ASN A 51 12.93 15.92 3.79
CA ASN A 51 13.65 16.11 2.52
C ASN A 51 13.96 14.80 1.76
N SER A 52 13.37 13.67 2.14
CA SER A 52 13.59 12.39 1.45
C SER A 52 12.98 12.39 0.05
N LEU A 53 11.85 13.08 -0.15
CA LEU A 53 11.18 13.24 -1.43
C LEU A 53 11.53 14.58 -2.06
N ARG A 54 11.68 14.59 -3.39
CA ARG A 54 11.87 15.82 -4.16
C ARG A 54 10.55 16.59 -4.22
N GLU A 55 10.62 17.91 -4.30
CA GLU A 55 9.44 18.77 -4.40
C GLU A 55 8.57 18.46 -5.63
N GLU A 56 9.21 18.15 -6.74
CA GLU A 56 8.55 17.72 -7.97
C GLU A 56 7.73 16.42 -7.78
N GLU A 57 8.26 15.47 -7.01
CA GLU A 57 7.59 14.21 -6.70
C GLU A 57 6.34 14.44 -5.83
N ARG A 58 6.40 15.38 -4.88
CA ARG A 58 5.28 15.72 -3.99
C ARG A 58 4.13 16.40 -4.72
N ASN A 59 4.44 17.26 -5.67
CA ASN A 59 3.46 18.03 -6.42
C ASN A 59 2.90 17.28 -7.62
N SER A 60 3.36 16.06 -7.87
CA SER A 60 2.88 15.26 -8.99
C SER A 60 1.42 14.80 -8.79
N LEU A 61 0.63 14.84 -9.85
CA LEU A 61 -0.74 14.29 -9.85
C LEU A 61 -0.77 12.82 -9.41
N GLY A 62 0.24 12.06 -9.78
CA GLY A 62 0.40 10.66 -9.38
C GLY A 62 0.53 10.50 -7.86
N PHE A 63 1.27 11.39 -7.19
CA PHE A 63 1.40 11.39 -5.74
C PHE A 63 0.04 11.63 -5.06
N VAL A 64 -0.70 12.67 -5.47
CA VAL A 64 -2.02 13.00 -4.93
C VAL A 64 -3.01 11.84 -5.11
N GLN A 65 -3.03 11.23 -6.28
CA GLN A 65 -3.87 10.06 -6.54
C GLN A 65 -3.47 8.86 -5.70
N SER A 66 -2.17 8.62 -5.53
CA SER A 66 -1.64 7.54 -4.72
C SER A 66 -2.04 7.68 -3.25
N GLN A 67 -1.97 8.89 -2.70
CA GLN A 67 -2.41 9.16 -1.32
C GLN A 67 -3.92 8.94 -1.13
N LYS A 68 -4.75 9.30 -2.11
CA LYS A 68 -6.19 8.99 -2.09
C LYS A 68 -6.45 7.48 -2.13
N LYS A 69 -5.75 6.75 -3.01
CA LYS A 69 -5.90 5.29 -3.16
C LYS A 69 -5.41 4.52 -1.93
N ARG A 70 -4.45 5.06 -1.17
CA ARG A 70 -3.98 4.45 0.07
C ARG A 70 -5.10 4.22 1.07
N LYS A 71 -6.02 5.16 1.22
CA LYS A 71 -7.20 5.03 2.10
C LYS A 71 -8.09 3.83 1.72
N LEU A 72 -8.16 3.48 0.44
CA LEU A 72 -8.93 2.30 -0.02
C LEU A 72 -8.28 0.99 0.43
N VAL A 73 -6.95 0.93 0.48
CA VAL A 73 -6.21 -0.23 1.01
C VAL A 73 -6.46 -0.37 2.51
N GLU A 74 -6.43 0.74 3.25
CA GLU A 74 -6.73 0.73 4.69
C GLU A 74 -8.17 0.22 4.96
N GLN A 75 -9.14 0.60 4.13
CA GLN A 75 -10.50 0.08 4.22
C GLN A 75 -10.58 -1.44 4.02
N SER A 76 -9.80 -2.00 3.09
CA SER A 76 -9.76 -3.44 2.86
C SER A 76 -9.21 -4.19 4.07
N PHE A 77 -8.13 -3.68 4.67
CA PHE A 77 -7.57 -4.26 5.89
C PHE A 77 -8.52 -4.14 7.09
N ALA A 78 -9.22 -3.02 7.24
CA ALA A 78 -10.24 -2.85 8.28
C ALA A 78 -11.38 -3.86 8.12
N TRP A 79 -11.85 -4.09 6.89
CA TRP A 79 -12.86 -5.09 6.59
C TRP A 79 -12.40 -6.51 6.93
N ILE A 80 -11.18 -6.87 6.52
CA ILE A 80 -10.59 -8.19 6.81
C ILE A 80 -10.47 -8.40 8.33
N LYS A 81 -10.02 -7.39 9.06
CA LYS A 81 -9.91 -7.46 10.52
C LYS A 81 -11.27 -7.64 11.20
N HIS A 82 -12.28 -6.94 10.72
CA HIS A 82 -13.59 -6.89 11.39
C HIS A 82 -14.47 -8.08 11.03
N TRP A 83 -14.61 -8.37 9.73
CA TRP A 83 -15.54 -9.38 9.23
C TRP A 83 -14.93 -10.77 9.11
N ALA A 84 -13.65 -10.87 8.76
CA ALA A 84 -12.97 -12.15 8.64
C ALA A 84 -12.31 -12.65 9.93
N GLY A 85 -12.54 -11.98 11.06
CA GLY A 85 -12.04 -12.43 12.36
C GLY A 85 -10.52 -12.33 12.56
N PHE A 86 -9.81 -11.57 11.73
CA PHE A 86 -8.36 -11.40 11.82
C PHE A 86 -7.89 -10.51 12.97
N ARG A 87 -8.80 -10.02 13.80
CA ARG A 87 -8.45 -9.23 14.97
C ARG A 87 -7.64 -10.00 16.00
N GLN A 88 -7.90 -11.30 16.11
CA GLN A 88 -7.11 -12.24 16.91
C GLN A 88 -6.97 -13.54 16.12
N VAL A 89 -5.81 -13.73 15.51
CA VAL A 89 -5.53 -14.96 14.76
C VAL A 89 -5.17 -16.07 15.74
N LYS A 90 -6.03 -17.07 15.86
CA LYS A 90 -5.81 -18.24 16.72
C LYS A 90 -4.96 -19.34 16.05
N LEU A 91 -4.50 -19.13 14.82
CA LEU A 91 -3.72 -20.10 14.06
C LEU A 91 -2.23 -20.02 14.40
N ARG A 92 -1.62 -21.14 14.69
CA ARG A 92 -0.21 -21.25 15.10
C ARG A 92 0.74 -21.54 13.93
N SER A 93 0.51 -21.13 12.74
CA SER A 93 1.43 -21.36 11.64
C SER A 93 1.38 -20.20 10.67
N ARG A 94 2.54 -19.63 10.34
CA ARG A 94 2.65 -18.58 9.33
C ARG A 94 1.95 -18.97 8.02
N ARG A 95 2.16 -20.20 7.56
CA ARG A 95 1.55 -20.71 6.33
C ARG A 95 0.01 -20.75 6.40
N ARG A 96 -0.56 -21.14 7.55
CA ARG A 96 -2.01 -21.16 7.75
C ARG A 96 -2.60 -19.77 7.84
N VAL A 97 -1.89 -18.84 8.49
CA VAL A 97 -2.30 -17.43 8.57
C VAL A 97 -2.28 -16.79 7.18
N GLU A 98 -1.24 -17.04 6.39
CA GLU A 98 -1.12 -16.53 5.03
C GLU A 98 -2.25 -17.05 4.13
N TRP A 99 -2.53 -18.35 4.19
CA TRP A 99 -3.63 -18.96 3.45
C TRP A 99 -4.99 -18.37 3.81
N LEU A 100 -5.28 -18.23 5.12
CA LEU A 100 -6.51 -17.62 5.59
C LEU A 100 -6.63 -16.16 5.15
N PHE A 101 -5.53 -15.40 5.18
CA PHE A 101 -5.49 -14.03 4.70
C PHE A 101 -5.80 -13.94 3.21
N GLN A 102 -5.26 -14.84 2.39
CA GLN A 102 -5.55 -14.89 0.95
C GLN A 102 -7.02 -15.14 0.68
N ILE A 103 -7.66 -16.07 1.42
CA ILE A 103 -9.10 -16.32 1.30
C ILE A 103 -9.92 -15.09 1.70
N ALA A 104 -9.56 -14.43 2.81
CA ALA A 104 -10.25 -13.23 3.26
C ALA A 104 -10.12 -12.08 2.24
N ALA A 105 -8.94 -11.91 1.64
CA ALA A 105 -8.72 -10.93 0.58
C ALA A 105 -9.52 -11.26 -0.69
N ALA A 106 -9.63 -12.53 -1.08
CA ALA A 106 -10.44 -12.96 -2.20
C ALA A 106 -11.94 -12.70 -1.94
N ALA A 107 -12.44 -13.01 -0.74
CA ALA A 107 -13.81 -12.73 -0.33
C ALA A 107 -14.12 -11.22 -0.37
N TYR A 108 -13.20 -10.39 0.13
CA TYR A 108 -13.33 -8.93 0.05
C TYR A 108 -13.44 -8.46 -1.40
N ASN A 109 -12.59 -8.96 -2.29
CA ASN A 109 -12.60 -8.60 -3.70
C ASN A 109 -13.93 -9.01 -4.37
N LEU A 110 -14.47 -10.19 -4.07
CA LEU A 110 -15.76 -10.63 -4.59
C LEU A 110 -16.89 -9.69 -4.16
N VAL A 111 -16.97 -9.35 -2.87
CA VAL A 111 -17.97 -8.39 -2.35
C VAL A 111 -17.82 -7.02 -3.01
N ARG A 112 -16.59 -6.57 -3.22
CA ARG A 112 -16.33 -5.30 -3.90
C ARG A 112 -16.75 -5.33 -5.37
N MET A 113 -16.49 -6.42 -6.07
CA MET A 113 -16.88 -6.58 -7.48
C MET A 113 -18.40 -6.53 -7.67
N THR A 114 -19.17 -7.15 -6.78
CA THR A 114 -20.65 -7.08 -6.84
C THR A 114 -21.15 -5.67 -6.67
N ARG A 115 -20.57 -4.89 -5.74
CA ARG A 115 -20.92 -3.48 -5.54
C ARG A 115 -20.56 -2.60 -6.72
N LEU A 116 -19.40 -2.82 -7.33
CA LEU A 116 -18.98 -2.06 -8.52
C LEU A 116 -19.87 -2.36 -9.73
N ARG A 117 -20.29 -3.61 -9.91
CA ARG A 117 -21.26 -3.97 -10.98
C ARG A 117 -22.62 -3.30 -10.78
N ALA A 118 -23.09 -3.23 -9.53
CA ALA A 118 -24.36 -2.54 -9.22
C ALA A 118 -24.32 -1.03 -9.51
N VAL A 119 -23.14 -0.40 -9.45
CA VAL A 119 -22.98 1.03 -9.78
C VAL A 119 -22.92 1.27 -11.30
N VAL A 120 -22.44 0.30 -12.07
CA VAL A 120 -22.30 0.40 -13.54
C VAL A 120 -23.60 -0.02 -14.27
N ALA A 121 -24.41 -0.80 -13.61
CA ALA A 121 -25.73 -1.19 -14.12
C ALA A 121 -26.80 -0.14 -13.82
#